data_c200f5d007e3f454daabf4af02e94e63
#
_entry.id   c200f5d007e3f454daabf4af02e94e63
#
_cell.length_a   1.000
_cell.length_b   1.000
_cell.length_c   1.000
_cell.angle_alpha   90.00
_cell.angle_beta   90.00
_cell.angle_gamma   90.00
#
_symmetry.space_group_name_H-M   'P 1'
#
loop_
_entity.id
_entity.type
_entity.pdbx_description
1 polymer ?
#
loop_
_entity_poly.entity_id
_entity_poly.type
_entity_poly.pdbx_seq_one_letter_code
_entity_poly.pdbx_strand_id
1 'polypeptide(L)'
;DNGATFVQVDYIKTIPGKNYGEILNTKWKKLAEKRIKDGTILGWDAWWNMSSTDESNHDIMIVTLLKDIDSINANQGILKAFPEMTEDELAEFQKTNREARKIVNSTIFTIVDNYFKQETVPNIAVLNYMKVKAGDEFEYEKMEKGYKENIDDSPKAGWAVHKRVDRVGSNLGYNYMTVDFYNKMSEVMLERAPTWEMSDEFR
;
A
#
# COMPACT_ATOMS: atom_id res chain seq x y z
N ASP A 1 10.58 2.95 -13.19
CA ASP A 1 9.16 3.20 -13.49
C ASP A 1 8.58 1.92 -14.10
N ASN A 2 7.70 1.24 -13.37
CA ASN A 2 7.05 0.01 -13.83
C ASN A 2 5.79 0.28 -14.69
N GLY A 3 5.53 1.56 -15.04
CA GLY A 3 4.39 1.98 -15.83
C GLY A 3 3.05 2.00 -15.07
N ALA A 4 3.06 1.82 -13.75
CA ALA A 4 1.86 1.93 -12.93
C ALA A 4 1.37 3.38 -12.91
N THR A 5 0.06 3.56 -13.03
CA THR A 5 -0.61 4.86 -12.95
C THR A 5 -1.48 4.96 -11.71
N PHE A 6 -2.07 3.84 -11.32
CA PHE A 6 -2.97 3.76 -10.16
C PHE A 6 -2.49 2.74 -9.14
N VAL A 7 -2.84 2.99 -7.89
CA VAL A 7 -2.63 2.08 -6.76
C VAL A 7 -3.96 1.88 -6.06
N GLN A 8 -4.40 0.63 -5.96
CA GLN A 8 -5.48 0.23 -5.09
C GLN A 8 -4.88 -0.26 -3.77
N VAL A 9 -5.39 0.23 -2.65
CA VAL A 9 -5.02 -0.21 -1.31
C VAL A 9 -6.26 -0.75 -0.59
N ASP A 10 -6.25 -2.04 -0.29
CA ASP A 10 -7.29 -2.70 0.50
C ASP A 10 -6.80 -2.88 1.94
N TYR A 11 -7.55 -2.33 2.89
CA TYR A 11 -7.26 -2.43 4.32
C TYR A 11 -8.04 -3.60 4.91
N ILE A 12 -7.32 -4.56 5.43
CA ILE A 12 -7.86 -5.85 5.88
C ILE A 12 -7.73 -5.97 7.39
N LYS A 13 -8.85 -6.26 8.07
CA LYS A 13 -8.87 -6.75 9.45
C LYS A 13 -9.00 -8.26 9.43
N THR A 14 -8.06 -8.96 10.04
CA THR A 14 -8.10 -10.42 10.20
C THR A 14 -9.06 -10.82 11.31
N ILE A 15 -9.61 -12.01 11.22
CA ILE A 15 -10.49 -12.55 12.25
C ILE A 15 -9.68 -13.49 13.16
N PRO A 16 -9.65 -13.24 14.48
CA PRO A 16 -8.92 -14.09 15.42
C PRO A 16 -9.32 -15.57 15.28
N GLY A 17 -8.32 -16.44 15.35
CA GLY A 17 -8.51 -17.89 15.21
C GLY A 17 -8.70 -18.38 13.77
N LYS A 18 -8.66 -17.48 12.78
CA LYS A 18 -8.69 -17.82 11.33
C LYS A 18 -7.33 -17.51 10.71
N ASN A 19 -6.84 -18.42 9.87
CA ASN A 19 -5.53 -18.29 9.24
C ASN A 19 -5.60 -17.56 7.89
N TYR A 20 -5.87 -16.24 7.93
CA TYR A 20 -5.91 -15.45 6.69
C TYR A 20 -4.54 -15.37 5.99
N GLY A 21 -3.43 -15.41 6.74
CA GLY A 21 -2.07 -15.43 6.18
C GLY A 21 -1.82 -16.62 5.25
N GLU A 22 -2.36 -17.79 5.59
CA GLU A 22 -2.29 -18.97 4.71
C GLU A 22 -3.09 -18.74 3.41
N ILE A 23 -4.29 -18.19 3.50
CA ILE A 23 -5.12 -17.85 2.34
C ILE A 23 -4.40 -16.86 1.42
N LEU A 24 -3.74 -15.82 1.99
CA LEU A 24 -2.91 -14.89 1.24
C LEU A 24 -1.80 -15.60 0.48
N ASN A 25 -1.03 -16.43 1.16
CA ASN A 25 0.14 -17.07 0.57
C ASN A 25 -0.20 -18.18 -0.44
N THR A 26 -1.29 -18.90 -0.23
CA THR A 26 -1.62 -20.08 -1.06
C THR A 26 -2.57 -19.76 -2.21
N LYS A 27 -3.47 -18.77 -2.05
CA LYS A 27 -4.49 -18.44 -3.04
C LYS A 27 -4.30 -17.05 -3.65
N TRP A 28 -4.25 -15.99 -2.82
CA TRP A 28 -4.17 -14.63 -3.34
C TRP A 28 -2.84 -14.32 -4.03
N LYS A 29 -1.72 -14.80 -3.47
CA LYS A 29 -0.41 -14.65 -4.09
C LYS A 29 -0.34 -15.32 -5.47
N LYS A 30 -0.82 -16.56 -5.60
CA LYS A 30 -0.86 -17.27 -6.89
C LYS A 30 -1.74 -16.56 -7.91
N LEU A 31 -2.91 -16.04 -7.47
CA LEU A 31 -3.78 -15.25 -8.35
C LEU A 31 -3.07 -13.97 -8.81
N ALA A 32 -2.39 -13.28 -7.91
CA ALA A 32 -1.64 -12.08 -8.23
C ALA A 32 -0.49 -12.35 -9.21
N GLU A 33 0.31 -13.39 -8.98
CA GLU A 33 1.39 -13.86 -9.88
C GLU A 33 0.86 -14.12 -11.29
N LYS A 34 -0.32 -14.78 -11.40
CA LYS A 34 -0.95 -15.01 -12.69
C LYS A 34 -1.39 -13.69 -13.34
N ARG A 35 -2.04 -12.80 -12.60
CA ARG A 35 -2.50 -11.50 -13.11
C ARG A 35 -1.34 -10.61 -13.55
N ILE A 36 -0.21 -10.65 -12.84
CA ILE A 36 1.02 -9.96 -13.25
C ILE A 36 1.54 -10.56 -14.56
N LYS A 37 1.60 -11.89 -14.66
CA LYS A 37 2.05 -12.57 -15.88
C LYS A 37 1.15 -12.27 -17.08
N ASP A 38 -0.15 -12.18 -16.87
CA ASP A 38 -1.13 -11.88 -17.92
C ASP A 38 -1.21 -10.36 -18.25
N GLY A 39 -0.46 -9.51 -17.51
CA GLY A 39 -0.46 -8.05 -17.69
C GLY A 39 -1.74 -7.36 -17.20
N THR A 40 -2.59 -8.05 -16.45
CA THR A 40 -3.83 -7.48 -15.88
C THR A 40 -3.53 -6.50 -14.74
N ILE A 41 -2.48 -6.78 -13.96
CA ILE A 41 -1.92 -5.89 -12.94
C ILE A 41 -0.41 -5.81 -13.10
N LEU A 42 0.21 -4.77 -12.56
CA LEU A 42 1.65 -4.55 -12.67
C LEU A 42 2.43 -4.98 -11.43
N GLY A 43 1.75 -5.08 -10.29
CA GLY A 43 2.34 -5.50 -9.03
C GLY A 43 1.27 -5.80 -7.99
N TRP A 44 1.66 -6.57 -6.99
CA TRP A 44 0.80 -6.92 -5.86
C TRP A 44 1.65 -7.25 -4.64
N ASP A 45 1.38 -6.57 -3.52
CA ASP A 45 2.08 -6.75 -2.25
C ASP A 45 1.09 -6.82 -1.08
N ALA A 46 1.46 -7.57 -0.05
CA ALA A 46 0.74 -7.62 1.21
C ALA A 46 1.67 -7.16 2.34
N TRP A 47 1.27 -6.11 3.04
CA TRP A 47 2.03 -5.46 4.10
C TRP A 47 1.35 -5.65 5.45
N TRP A 48 2.10 -6.14 6.42
CA TRP A 48 1.63 -6.26 7.79
C TRP A 48 1.77 -4.93 8.53
N ASN A 49 0.70 -4.52 9.20
CA ASN A 49 0.77 -3.39 10.12
C ASN A 49 1.51 -3.80 11.40
N MET A 50 2.74 -3.35 11.54
CA MET A 50 3.60 -3.70 12.68
C MET A 50 3.08 -3.20 14.02
N SER A 51 2.24 -2.15 14.02
CA SER A 51 1.63 -1.56 15.22
C SER A 51 0.20 -2.07 15.44
N SER A 52 -0.20 -3.15 14.76
CA SER A 52 -1.56 -3.68 14.88
C SER A 52 -1.81 -4.25 16.27
N THR A 53 -2.96 -3.88 16.81
CA THR A 53 -3.55 -4.42 18.06
C THR A 53 -4.97 -4.86 17.76
N ASP A 54 -5.64 -5.49 18.72
CA ASP A 54 -7.05 -5.89 18.58
C ASP A 54 -7.97 -4.69 18.27
N GLU A 55 -7.60 -3.49 18.75
CA GLU A 55 -8.33 -2.24 18.51
C GLU A 55 -7.99 -1.57 17.17
N SER A 56 -6.94 -2.01 16.48
CA SER A 56 -6.55 -1.44 15.20
C SER A 56 -7.62 -1.71 14.15
N ASN A 57 -7.87 -0.73 13.29
CA ASN A 57 -8.86 -0.84 12.22
C ASN A 57 -8.48 -1.91 11.18
N HIS A 58 -7.17 -2.15 10.96
CA HIS A 58 -6.67 -3.13 10.00
C HIS A 58 -5.34 -3.73 10.48
N ASP A 59 -5.04 -4.92 10.02
CA ASP A 59 -3.82 -5.67 10.30
C ASP A 59 -2.93 -5.82 9.08
N ILE A 60 -3.54 -5.78 7.89
CA ILE A 60 -2.86 -5.99 6.61
C ILE A 60 -3.34 -4.93 5.62
N MET A 61 -2.41 -4.44 4.82
CA MET A 61 -2.71 -3.68 3.60
C MET A 61 -2.31 -4.50 2.39
N ILE A 62 -3.22 -4.63 1.44
CA ILE A 62 -2.95 -5.24 0.14
C ILE A 62 -2.84 -4.09 -0.86
N VAL A 63 -1.70 -4.01 -1.53
CA VAL A 63 -1.38 -2.98 -2.52
C VAL A 63 -1.37 -3.62 -3.90
N THR A 64 -2.19 -3.11 -4.80
CA THR A 64 -2.24 -3.55 -6.20
C THR A 64 -1.86 -2.40 -7.11
N LEU A 65 -0.85 -2.60 -7.95
CA LEU A 65 -0.39 -1.63 -8.94
C LEU A 65 -1.11 -1.87 -10.27
N LEU A 66 -1.72 -0.82 -10.81
CA LEU A 66 -2.55 -0.86 -12.00
C LEU A 66 -2.02 0.11 -13.06
N LYS A 67 -2.00 -0.31 -14.32
CA LYS A 67 -1.76 0.58 -15.45
C LYS A 67 -3.03 1.35 -15.80
N ASP A 68 -4.17 0.69 -15.72
CA ASP A 68 -5.47 1.18 -16.11
C ASP A 68 -6.48 0.97 -14.97
N ILE A 69 -7.35 1.95 -14.75
CA ILE A 69 -8.40 1.90 -13.74
C ILE A 69 -9.42 0.79 -14.02
N ASP A 70 -9.66 0.46 -15.27
CA ASP A 70 -10.59 -0.61 -15.65
C ASP A 70 -10.11 -2.00 -15.20
N SER A 71 -8.82 -2.15 -14.92
CA SER A 71 -8.23 -3.37 -14.37
C SER A 71 -8.66 -3.70 -12.94
N ILE A 72 -9.27 -2.75 -12.20
CA ILE A 72 -9.80 -2.96 -10.84
C ILE A 72 -10.89 -4.05 -10.84
N ASN A 73 -11.74 -4.06 -11.85
CA ASN A 73 -12.87 -4.99 -11.94
C ASN A 73 -12.48 -6.39 -12.47
N ALA A 74 -11.23 -6.61 -12.80
CA ALA A 74 -10.74 -7.89 -13.30
C ALA A 74 -10.65 -9.00 -12.21
N ASN A 75 -11.45 -8.91 -11.14
CA ASN A 75 -11.62 -9.95 -10.10
C ASN A 75 -12.21 -11.28 -10.61
N GLN A 76 -12.46 -11.40 -11.91
CA GLN A 76 -13.03 -12.60 -12.55
C GLN A 76 -11.98 -13.70 -12.82
N GLY A 77 -10.81 -13.65 -12.15
CA GLY A 77 -9.70 -14.51 -12.51
C GLY A 77 -9.48 -15.75 -11.64
N ILE A 78 -10.26 -15.97 -10.55
CA ILE A 78 -9.94 -17.08 -9.63
C ILE A 78 -10.02 -18.43 -10.35
N LEU A 79 -11.09 -18.71 -11.10
CA LEU A 79 -11.19 -19.96 -11.86
C LEU A 79 -10.15 -20.07 -12.98
N LYS A 80 -9.74 -18.94 -13.58
CA LYS A 80 -8.63 -18.95 -14.55
C LYS A 80 -7.28 -19.24 -13.90
N ALA A 81 -7.09 -18.76 -12.67
CA ALA A 81 -5.85 -19.01 -11.92
C ALA A 81 -5.78 -20.44 -11.36
N PHE A 82 -6.93 -21.03 -11.10
CA PHE A 82 -7.08 -22.37 -10.53
C PHE A 82 -8.07 -23.18 -11.38
N PRO A 83 -7.71 -23.59 -12.61
CA PRO A 83 -8.59 -24.26 -13.53
C PRO A 83 -9.01 -25.66 -13.05
N GLU A 84 -8.27 -26.20 -12.09
CA GLU A 84 -8.56 -27.48 -11.43
C GLU A 84 -9.66 -27.35 -10.33
N MET A 85 -10.01 -26.13 -9.93
CA MET A 85 -10.95 -25.90 -8.84
C MET A 85 -12.39 -26.10 -9.35
N THR A 86 -13.13 -26.92 -8.65
CA THR A 86 -14.58 -27.12 -8.90
C THR A 86 -15.39 -25.92 -8.38
N GLU A 87 -16.64 -25.82 -8.78
CA GLU A 87 -17.56 -24.77 -8.27
C GLU A 87 -17.76 -24.87 -6.76
N ASP A 88 -17.84 -26.09 -6.21
CA ASP A 88 -17.98 -26.32 -4.77
C ASP A 88 -16.72 -25.88 -4.01
N GLU A 89 -15.54 -26.19 -4.52
CA GLU A 89 -14.27 -25.73 -3.94
C GLU A 89 -14.12 -24.20 -4.01
N LEU A 90 -14.59 -23.58 -5.09
CA LEU A 90 -14.64 -22.13 -5.20
C LEU A 90 -15.58 -21.52 -4.17
N ALA A 91 -16.77 -22.09 -4.00
CA ALA A 91 -17.75 -21.63 -3.03
C ALA A 91 -17.22 -21.74 -1.59
N GLU A 92 -16.57 -22.86 -1.25
CA GLU A 92 -15.94 -23.05 0.06
C GLU A 92 -14.75 -22.10 0.27
N PHE A 93 -13.90 -21.90 -0.74
CA PHE A 93 -12.84 -20.91 -0.69
C PHE A 93 -13.39 -19.50 -0.43
N GLN A 94 -14.42 -19.07 -1.15
CA GLN A 94 -15.03 -17.76 -0.98
C GLN A 94 -15.63 -17.59 0.43
N LYS A 95 -16.26 -18.63 0.96
CA LYS A 95 -16.81 -18.65 2.32
C LYS A 95 -15.69 -18.51 3.35
N THR A 96 -14.69 -19.38 3.29
CA THR A 96 -13.52 -19.38 4.21
C THR A 96 -12.78 -18.04 4.16
N ASN A 97 -12.59 -17.47 2.98
CA ASN A 97 -11.97 -16.17 2.80
C ASN A 97 -12.79 -15.04 3.45
N ARG A 98 -14.12 -15.04 3.32
CA ARG A 98 -15.00 -14.06 3.99
C ARG A 98 -14.99 -14.23 5.51
N GLU A 99 -14.96 -15.47 6.01
CA GLU A 99 -14.90 -15.75 7.45
C GLU A 99 -13.55 -15.40 8.09
N ALA A 100 -12.49 -15.37 7.31
CA ALA A 100 -11.13 -15.13 7.82
C ALA A 100 -10.74 -13.63 7.88
N ARG A 101 -11.50 -12.75 7.23
CA ARG A 101 -11.19 -11.33 7.15
C ARG A 101 -12.39 -10.41 6.97
N LYS A 102 -12.19 -9.13 7.25
CA LYS A 102 -13.06 -8.02 6.80
C LYS A 102 -12.24 -7.07 5.94
N ILE A 103 -12.78 -6.63 4.82
CA ILE A 103 -12.27 -5.47 4.10
C ILE A 103 -12.84 -4.26 4.83
N VAL A 104 -11.97 -3.51 5.50
CA VAL A 104 -12.37 -2.34 6.29
C VAL A 104 -12.57 -1.14 5.40
N ASN A 105 -11.66 -0.99 4.43
CA ASN A 105 -11.68 0.10 3.45
C ASN A 105 -10.95 -0.35 2.18
N SER A 106 -11.32 0.24 1.07
CA SER A 106 -10.58 0.15 -0.20
C SER A 106 -10.45 1.56 -0.76
N THR A 107 -9.25 1.94 -1.15
CA THR A 107 -8.95 3.30 -1.62
C THR A 107 -8.14 3.22 -2.90
N ILE A 108 -8.46 4.10 -3.84
CA ILE A 108 -7.74 4.21 -5.11
C ILE A 108 -6.98 5.53 -5.13
N PHE A 109 -5.71 5.44 -5.49
CA PHE A 109 -4.82 6.57 -5.67
C PHE A 109 -4.28 6.60 -7.10
N THR A 110 -3.96 7.79 -7.59
CA THR A 110 -3.02 7.97 -8.70
C THR A 110 -1.62 8.21 -8.12
N ILE A 111 -0.60 7.73 -8.81
CA ILE A 111 0.79 8.00 -8.46
C ILE A 111 1.13 9.39 -8.99
N VAL A 112 1.50 10.32 -8.10
CA VAL A 112 1.91 11.68 -8.46
C VAL A 112 3.39 11.70 -8.83
N ASP A 113 4.22 11.05 -8.00
CA ASP A 113 5.66 10.84 -8.25
C ASP A 113 6.19 9.73 -7.34
N ASN A 114 7.34 9.16 -7.71
CA ASN A 114 8.04 8.17 -6.92
C ASN A 114 9.53 8.14 -7.25
N TYR A 115 10.32 7.59 -6.34
CA TYR A 115 11.73 7.30 -6.53
C TYR A 115 12.17 6.13 -5.67
N PHE A 116 12.96 5.22 -6.24
CA PHE A 116 13.54 4.08 -5.54
C PHE A 116 15.03 3.97 -5.88
N LYS A 117 15.85 3.80 -4.85
CA LYS A 117 17.31 3.58 -4.98
C LYS A 117 17.66 2.18 -5.44
N GLN A 118 16.70 1.24 -5.39
CA GLN A 118 16.90 -0.19 -5.65
C GLN A 118 15.72 -0.77 -6.41
N GLU A 119 15.95 -1.85 -7.14
CA GLU A 119 14.91 -2.57 -7.88
C GLU A 119 14.07 -3.50 -6.98
N THR A 120 14.65 -3.94 -5.85
CA THR A 120 13.93 -4.82 -4.92
C THR A 120 13.00 -4.02 -4.02
N VAL A 121 11.84 -4.59 -3.73
CA VAL A 121 10.86 -3.98 -2.80
C VAL A 121 11.50 -3.88 -1.40
N PRO A 122 11.55 -2.69 -0.79
CA PRO A 122 12.04 -2.53 0.58
C PRO A 122 11.17 -3.25 1.60
N ASN A 123 11.74 -3.59 2.76
CA ASN A 123 11.04 -4.40 3.76
C ASN A 123 10.05 -3.62 4.64
N ILE A 124 10.19 -2.29 4.71
CA ILE A 124 9.42 -1.43 5.60
C ILE A 124 8.84 -0.27 4.79
N ALA A 125 7.55 -0.03 4.96
CA ALA A 125 6.84 1.12 4.43
C ALA A 125 6.24 1.93 5.58
N VAL A 126 6.53 3.22 5.61
CA VAL A 126 5.94 4.17 6.54
C VAL A 126 4.97 5.04 5.76
N LEU A 127 3.68 4.95 6.12
CA LEU A 127 2.62 5.66 5.43
C LEU A 127 2.24 6.92 6.21
N ASN A 128 2.22 8.05 5.51
CA ASN A 128 1.75 9.31 6.05
C ASN A 128 0.51 9.74 5.27
N TYR A 129 -0.62 9.89 5.96
CA TYR A 129 -1.87 10.33 5.37
C TYR A 129 -2.03 11.83 5.55
N MET A 130 -2.12 12.56 4.43
CA MET A 130 -2.11 14.01 4.42
C MET A 130 -3.47 14.54 3.98
N LYS A 131 -3.94 15.57 4.69
CA LYS A 131 -5.13 16.34 4.31
C LYS A 131 -4.70 17.69 3.76
N VAL A 132 -4.59 17.77 2.46
CA VAL A 132 -4.25 19.01 1.74
C VAL A 132 -5.54 19.78 1.47
N LYS A 133 -5.53 21.09 1.71
CA LYS A 133 -6.70 21.95 1.45
C LYS A 133 -6.95 22.08 -0.05
N ALA A 134 -8.21 22.23 -0.42
CA ALA A 134 -8.58 22.53 -1.79
C ALA A 134 -7.94 23.85 -2.24
N GLY A 135 -7.23 23.79 -3.37
CA GLY A 135 -6.47 24.94 -3.92
C GLY A 135 -4.97 24.89 -3.60
N ASP A 136 -4.53 24.12 -2.57
CA ASP A 136 -3.13 24.02 -2.18
C ASP A 136 -2.45 22.77 -2.80
N GLU A 137 -3.19 21.97 -3.59
CA GLU A 137 -2.69 20.67 -4.12
C GLU A 137 -1.45 20.84 -4.99
N PHE A 138 -1.41 21.89 -5.81
CA PHE A 138 -0.28 22.14 -6.72
C PHE A 138 1.00 22.44 -5.93
N GLU A 139 0.92 23.30 -4.91
CA GLU A 139 2.09 23.64 -4.09
C GLU A 139 2.53 22.46 -3.23
N TYR A 140 1.58 21.66 -2.72
CA TYR A 140 1.88 20.43 -2.01
C TYR A 140 2.62 19.41 -2.89
N GLU A 141 2.10 19.12 -4.09
CA GLU A 141 2.74 18.20 -5.02
C GLU A 141 4.13 18.70 -5.46
N LYS A 142 4.31 20.01 -5.62
CA LYS A 142 5.61 20.60 -5.94
C LYS A 142 6.59 20.46 -4.78
N MET A 143 6.13 20.69 -3.55
CA MET A 143 6.95 20.49 -2.34
C MET A 143 7.39 19.02 -2.22
N GLU A 144 6.47 18.08 -2.36
CA GLU A 144 6.75 16.64 -2.29
C GLU A 144 7.77 16.21 -3.36
N LYS A 145 7.62 16.70 -4.60
CA LYS A 145 8.60 16.44 -5.66
C LYS A 145 9.98 17.00 -5.36
N GLY A 146 10.05 18.11 -4.62
CA GLY A 146 11.33 18.68 -4.16
C GLY A 146 12.10 17.78 -3.18
N TYR A 147 11.41 16.95 -2.39
CA TYR A 147 12.06 15.97 -1.51
C TYR A 147 12.82 14.89 -2.26
N LYS A 148 12.39 14.56 -3.47
CA LYS A 148 13.04 13.57 -4.32
C LYS A 148 14.53 13.89 -4.56
N GLU A 149 14.89 15.17 -4.67
CA GLU A 149 16.26 15.61 -4.93
C GLU A 149 17.21 15.27 -3.78
N ASN A 150 16.69 15.07 -2.56
CA ASN A 150 17.48 14.79 -1.36
C ASN A 150 17.38 13.34 -0.88
N ILE A 151 16.67 12.48 -1.61
CA ILE A 151 16.45 11.08 -1.15
C ILE A 151 17.78 10.32 -1.11
N ASP A 152 18.69 10.56 -2.05
CA ASP A 152 19.97 9.84 -2.13
C ASP A 152 20.83 10.04 -0.88
N ASP A 153 20.73 11.20 -0.24
CA ASP A 153 21.44 11.52 1.00
C ASP A 153 20.69 11.09 2.27
N SER A 154 19.47 10.58 2.13
CA SER A 154 18.63 10.12 3.24
C SER A 154 18.78 8.61 3.48
N PRO A 155 18.38 8.08 4.67
CA PRO A 155 18.35 6.63 4.93
C PRO A 155 17.23 5.89 4.18
N LYS A 156 16.36 6.59 3.46
CA LYS A 156 15.27 5.97 2.70
C LYS A 156 15.79 5.11 1.55
N ALA A 157 15.17 3.96 1.33
CA ALA A 157 15.39 3.12 0.17
C ALA A 157 14.51 3.57 -1.02
N GLY A 158 13.46 4.34 -0.75
CA GLY A 158 12.55 4.90 -1.74
C GLY A 158 11.49 5.79 -1.12
N TRP A 159 10.75 6.45 -1.99
CA TRP A 159 9.66 7.34 -1.63
C TRP A 159 8.62 7.36 -2.73
N ALA A 160 7.35 7.56 -2.36
CA ALA A 160 6.27 7.75 -3.31
C ALA A 160 5.20 8.68 -2.74
N VAL A 161 4.60 9.50 -3.59
CA VAL A 161 3.43 10.33 -3.26
C VAL A 161 2.26 9.97 -4.14
N HIS A 162 1.10 9.84 -3.51
CA HIS A 162 -0.14 9.37 -4.10
C HIS A 162 -1.27 10.35 -3.81
N LYS A 163 -2.09 10.63 -4.82
CA LYS A 163 -3.31 11.43 -4.71
C LYS A 163 -4.53 10.52 -4.76
N ARG A 164 -5.41 10.65 -3.78
CA ARG A 164 -6.64 9.89 -3.71
C ARG A 164 -7.62 10.31 -4.81
N VAL A 165 -8.21 9.34 -5.53
CA VAL A 165 -9.10 9.59 -6.68
C VAL A 165 -10.47 8.91 -6.58
N ASP A 166 -10.67 7.99 -5.63
CA ASP A 166 -11.95 7.29 -5.46
C ASP A 166 -13.04 8.14 -4.81
N ARG A 167 -12.64 9.18 -4.09
CA ARG A 167 -13.56 10.11 -3.39
C ARG A 167 -13.04 11.52 -3.42
N VAL A 168 -13.96 12.47 -3.46
CA VAL A 168 -13.72 13.90 -3.29
C VAL A 168 -14.68 14.48 -2.24
N GLY A 169 -14.24 15.48 -1.50
CA GLY A 169 -15.08 16.18 -0.54
C GLY A 169 -14.35 16.62 0.73
N SER A 170 -14.91 17.63 1.39
CA SER A 170 -14.32 18.23 2.60
C SER A 170 -14.27 17.30 3.81
N ASN A 171 -15.10 16.25 3.84
CA ASN A 171 -15.20 15.30 4.94
C ASN A 171 -14.22 14.12 4.83
N LEU A 172 -13.36 14.11 3.81
CA LEU A 172 -12.30 13.11 3.74
C LEU A 172 -11.28 13.34 4.85
N GLY A 173 -10.88 12.26 5.53
CA GLY A 173 -9.81 12.30 6.53
C GLY A 173 -8.46 12.65 5.91
N TYR A 174 -8.23 12.24 4.64
CA TYR A 174 -7.02 12.50 3.86
C TYR A 174 -7.33 12.44 2.36
N ASN A 175 -6.55 13.16 1.57
CA ASN A 175 -6.63 13.15 0.10
C ASN A 175 -5.27 12.87 -0.57
N TYR A 176 -4.20 12.78 0.22
CA TYR A 176 -2.89 12.31 -0.21
C TYR A 176 -2.34 11.26 0.74
N MET A 177 -1.42 10.45 0.24
CA MET A 177 -0.64 9.50 1.00
C MET A 177 0.79 9.54 0.49
N THR A 178 1.75 9.83 1.37
CA THR A 178 3.16 9.61 1.09
C THR A 178 3.61 8.31 1.72
N VAL A 179 4.54 7.64 1.07
CA VAL A 179 5.13 6.39 1.56
C VAL A 179 6.64 6.52 1.53
N ASP A 180 7.24 6.40 2.69
CA ASP A 180 8.68 6.32 2.86
C ASP A 180 9.09 4.86 3.02
N PHE A 181 10.02 4.39 2.21
CA PHE A 181 10.47 3.01 2.21
C PHE A 181 11.85 2.86 2.82
N TYR A 182 12.05 1.79 3.62
CA TYR A 182 13.30 1.50 4.30
C TYR A 182 13.60 0.00 4.26
N ASN A 183 14.88 -0.35 4.36
CA ASN A 183 15.30 -1.74 4.44
C ASN A 183 15.35 -2.25 5.89
N LYS A 184 15.56 -1.34 6.87
CA LYS A 184 15.72 -1.67 8.29
C LYS A 184 14.97 -0.69 9.19
N MET A 185 14.50 -1.17 10.34
CA MET A 185 13.84 -0.32 11.34
C MET A 185 14.79 0.74 11.92
N SER A 186 16.09 0.45 12.02
CA SER A 186 17.09 1.43 12.46
C SER A 186 17.17 2.67 11.56
N GLU A 187 16.92 2.53 10.26
CA GLU A 187 16.89 3.62 9.30
C GLU A 187 15.67 4.52 9.55
N VAL A 188 14.51 3.93 9.84
CA VAL A 188 13.30 4.66 10.26
C VAL A 188 13.54 5.45 11.52
N MET A 189 14.19 4.83 12.53
CA MET A 189 14.47 5.49 13.80
C MET A 189 15.51 6.59 13.66
N LEU A 190 16.51 6.42 12.81
CA LEU A 190 17.53 7.43 12.53
C LEU A 190 16.91 8.70 11.94
N GLU A 191 16.00 8.57 10.98
CA GLU A 191 15.34 9.72 10.36
C GLU A 191 14.35 10.42 11.31
N ARG A 192 13.71 9.66 12.20
CA ARG A 192 12.75 10.19 13.18
C ARG A 192 13.39 10.64 14.49
N ALA A 193 14.67 10.31 14.72
CA ALA A 193 15.37 10.80 15.89
C ALA A 193 15.40 12.33 15.83
N PRO A 194 15.02 13.01 16.92
CA PRO A 194 15.08 14.46 16.95
C PRO A 194 16.53 14.90 16.78
N THR A 195 16.84 15.60 15.70
CA THR A 195 18.11 16.32 15.49
C THR A 195 18.14 17.60 16.33
N TRP A 196 17.74 17.50 17.58
CA TRP A 196 17.84 18.60 18.51
C TRP A 196 19.29 18.69 18.97
N GLU A 197 20.10 19.44 18.26
CA GLU A 197 21.19 20.13 18.89
C GLU A 197 20.56 21.10 19.89
N MET A 198 20.55 20.74 21.17
CA MET A 198 20.20 21.69 22.22
C MET A 198 21.15 22.86 22.06
N SER A 199 20.62 24.03 21.73
CA SER A 199 21.42 25.25 21.72
C SER A 199 22.10 25.42 23.10
N ASP A 200 23.29 25.93 23.14
CA ASP A 200 24.08 26.12 24.39
C ASP A 200 23.34 26.95 25.45
N GLU A 201 22.22 27.63 25.10
CA GLU A 201 21.33 28.34 26.02
C GLU A 201 20.48 27.42 26.92
N PHE A 202 20.39 26.12 26.60
CA PHE A 202 19.67 25.13 27.40
C PHE A 202 20.56 24.10 28.12
N ARG A 203 21.86 24.29 28.09
CA ARG A 203 22.85 23.58 28.92
C ARG A 203 23.16 24.37 30.16
#